data_a656fb331df522e604a03ab342defdad
#
_entry.id   a656fb331df522e604a03ab342defdad
#
_cell.length_a   1.000
_cell.length_b   1.000
_cell.length_c   1.000
_cell.angle_alpha   90.00
_cell.angle_beta   90.00
_cell.angle_gamma   90.00
#
_symmetry.space_group_name_H-M   'P 1'
#
loop_
_entity.id
_entity.type
_entity.pdbx_description
1 polymer ?
#
loop_
_entity_poly.entity_id
_entity_poly.type
_entity_poly.pdbx_seq_one_letter_code
_entity_poly.pdbx_strand_id
1 'polypeptide(L)'
;IALNVNGDSMEPTYLKGSIIFIDKSISEISDGSVYAFIHDGMVRLKELEKIPNGIKVKSHNSRYETEIVSFERSKITILGKACGKLQMYK
;
A
#
# COMPACT_ATOMS: atom_id res chain seq x y z
N ILE A 1 -4.91 11.93 5.60
CA ILE A 1 -4.25 12.52 4.43
C ILE A 1 -4.78 11.89 3.15
N ALA A 2 -4.54 12.56 2.04
CA ALA A 2 -4.95 12.08 0.73
C ALA A 2 -3.71 11.90 -0.15
N LEU A 3 -3.68 10.83 -0.91
CA LEU A 3 -2.60 10.50 -1.83
C LEU A 3 -3.15 10.25 -3.23
N ASN A 4 -2.39 10.66 -4.24
CA ASN A 4 -2.70 10.33 -5.63
C ASN A 4 -2.14 8.95 -5.98
N VAL A 5 -2.93 8.16 -6.69
CA VAL A 5 -2.49 6.87 -7.22
C VAL A 5 -1.79 7.09 -8.54
N ASN A 6 -0.48 6.90 -8.57
CA ASN A 6 0.35 7.21 -9.75
C ASN A 6 0.56 6.02 -10.69
N GLY A 7 0.38 4.81 -10.21
CA GLY A 7 0.57 3.61 -11.00
C GLY A 7 -0.67 2.75 -11.05
N ASP A 8 -0.59 1.62 -11.71
CA ASP A 8 -1.69 0.69 -11.90
C ASP A 8 -1.58 -0.59 -11.07
N SER A 9 -0.60 -0.67 -10.16
CA SER A 9 -0.34 -1.90 -9.40
C SER A 9 -1.49 -2.30 -8.47
N MET A 10 -2.35 -1.37 -8.10
CA MET A 10 -3.48 -1.65 -7.21
C MET A 10 -4.82 -1.73 -7.95
N GLU A 11 -4.81 -1.70 -9.28
CA GLU A 11 -6.03 -1.92 -10.05
C GLU A 11 -6.47 -3.39 -9.96
N PRO A 12 -7.75 -3.66 -9.93
CA PRO A 12 -8.89 -2.73 -10.11
C PRO A 12 -9.35 -2.03 -8.82
N THR A 13 -8.76 -2.31 -7.68
CA THR A 13 -9.22 -1.76 -6.40
C THR A 13 -9.04 -0.24 -6.34
N TYR A 14 -7.86 0.24 -6.74
CA TYR A 14 -7.55 1.65 -6.80
C TYR A 14 -7.02 1.97 -8.19
N LEU A 15 -7.80 2.72 -8.97
CA LEU A 15 -7.44 3.06 -10.34
C LEU A 15 -6.36 4.14 -10.37
N LYS A 16 -5.48 4.05 -11.35
CA LYS A 16 -4.50 5.11 -11.62
C LYS A 16 -5.22 6.45 -11.78
N GLY A 17 -4.72 7.47 -11.12
CA GLY A 17 -5.30 8.81 -11.13
C GLY A 17 -6.34 9.06 -10.04
N SER A 18 -6.73 8.05 -9.29
CA SER A 18 -7.66 8.24 -8.17
C SER A 18 -6.97 8.85 -6.96
N ILE A 19 -7.77 9.32 -6.01
CA ILE A 19 -7.30 9.85 -4.73
C ILE A 19 -7.67 8.84 -3.65
N ILE A 20 -6.70 8.51 -2.80
CA ILE A 20 -6.88 7.58 -1.69
C ILE A 20 -6.80 8.36 -0.39
N PHE A 21 -7.76 8.14 0.50
CA PHE A 21 -7.76 8.72 1.83
C PHE A 21 -7.10 7.74 2.79
N ILE A 22 -6.17 8.25 3.59
CA ILE A 22 -5.33 7.47 4.50
C ILE A 22 -5.63 7.87 5.94
N ASP A 23 -5.96 6.88 6.76
CA ASP A 23 -6.14 7.09 8.20
C ASP A 23 -4.79 6.92 8.90
N LYS A 24 -4.21 8.05 9.30
CA LYS A 24 -2.89 8.08 9.94
C LYS A 24 -2.89 7.51 11.36
N SER A 25 -4.04 7.36 11.97
CA SER A 25 -4.13 6.81 13.33
C SER A 25 -3.91 5.30 13.36
N ILE A 26 -3.97 4.62 12.20
CA ILE A 26 -3.81 3.18 12.10
C ILE A 26 -2.46 2.87 11.48
N SER A 27 -1.51 2.44 12.33
CA SER A 27 -0.14 2.10 11.92
C SER A 27 0.18 0.62 12.09
N GLU A 28 -0.70 -0.16 12.72
CA GLU A 28 -0.51 -1.61 12.83
C GLU A 28 -1.04 -2.31 11.60
N ILE A 29 -0.30 -3.33 11.15
CA ILE A 29 -0.71 -4.12 10.00
C ILE A 29 -1.75 -5.14 10.41
N SER A 30 -2.91 -5.06 9.75
CA SER A 30 -3.97 -6.06 9.79
C SER A 30 -3.93 -6.77 8.44
N ASP A 31 -3.67 -8.06 8.44
CA ASP A 31 -3.46 -8.82 7.21
C ASP A 31 -4.63 -8.66 6.24
N GLY A 32 -4.31 -8.38 4.98
CA GLY A 32 -5.31 -8.19 3.94
C GLY A 32 -5.77 -6.74 3.75
N SER A 33 -5.29 -5.81 4.58
CA SER A 33 -5.63 -4.39 4.43
C SER A 33 -4.57 -3.66 3.61
N VAL A 34 -4.98 -2.54 3.02
CA VAL A 34 -4.12 -1.71 2.17
C VAL A 34 -3.57 -0.54 2.98
N TYR A 35 -2.28 -0.29 2.85
CA TYR A 35 -1.59 0.76 3.58
C TYR A 35 -0.76 1.63 2.65
N ALA A 36 -0.64 2.91 3.04
CA ALA A 36 0.40 3.76 2.51
C ALA A 36 1.62 3.64 3.43
N PHE A 37 2.79 3.48 2.88
CA PHE A 37 4.01 3.30 3.65
C PHE A 37 5.21 3.84 2.89
N ILE A 38 6.29 4.12 3.63
CA ILE A 38 7.56 4.53 3.06
C ILE A 38 8.50 3.32 3.05
N HIS A 39 9.05 3.01 1.90
CA HIS A 39 10.00 1.94 1.68
C HIS A 39 11.14 2.46 0.82
N ASP A 40 12.34 2.43 1.36
CA ASP A 40 13.55 2.94 0.67
C ASP A 40 13.35 4.36 0.11
N GLY A 41 12.72 5.23 0.91
CA GLY A 41 12.49 6.63 0.56
C GLY A 41 11.31 6.87 -0.38
N MET A 42 10.59 5.84 -0.78
CA MET A 42 9.45 5.96 -1.68
C MET A 42 8.14 5.69 -0.96
N VAL A 43 7.13 6.50 -1.25
CA VAL A 43 5.77 6.26 -0.76
C VAL A 43 5.12 5.21 -1.66
N ARG A 44 4.63 4.15 -1.06
CA ARG A 44 3.97 3.04 -1.76
C ARG A 44 2.59 2.78 -1.19
N LEU A 45 1.69 2.26 -2.01
CA LEU A 45 0.35 1.84 -1.62
C LEU A 45 0.20 0.37 -2.01
N LYS A 46 0.07 -0.52 -1.02
CA LYS A 46 0.00 -1.96 -1.23
C LYS A 46 -0.82 -2.63 -0.14
N GLU A 47 -1.28 -3.85 -0.42
CA GLU A 47 -1.82 -4.72 0.62
C GLU A 47 -0.65 -5.33 1.38
N LEU A 48 -0.70 -5.29 2.71
CA LEU A 48 0.38 -5.79 3.56
C LEU A 48 -0.07 -6.97 4.40
N GLU A 49 0.86 -7.90 4.63
CA GLU A 49 0.65 -9.06 5.49
C GLU A 49 1.92 -9.27 6.31
N LYS A 50 1.75 -9.51 7.62
CA LYS A 50 2.89 -9.80 8.48
C LYS A 50 3.41 -11.22 8.22
N ILE A 51 4.71 -11.35 8.15
CA ILE A 51 5.39 -12.64 8.09
C ILE A 51 6.56 -12.62 9.08
N PRO A 52 7.13 -13.78 9.45
CA PRO A 52 8.30 -13.77 10.33
C PRO A 52 9.44 -12.93 9.77
N ASN A 53 9.90 -11.98 10.56
CA ASN A 53 11.01 -11.06 10.23
C ASN A 53 10.79 -10.23 8.97
N GLY A 54 9.53 -9.96 8.60
CA GLY A 54 9.31 -9.18 7.41
C GLY A 54 7.85 -8.88 7.13
N ILE A 55 7.62 -8.42 5.92
CA ILE A 55 6.31 -8.06 5.42
C ILE A 55 6.16 -8.59 4.01
N LYS A 56 5.02 -9.24 3.73
CA LYS A 56 4.62 -9.56 2.38
C LYS A 56 3.89 -8.36 1.79
N VAL A 57 4.35 -7.89 0.64
CA VAL A 57 3.86 -6.69 -0.04
C VAL A 57 3.15 -7.14 -1.32
N LYS A 58 1.85 -6.94 -1.37
CA LYS A 58 1.01 -7.45 -2.46
C LYS A 58 0.40 -6.34 -3.28
N SER A 59 0.50 -6.47 -4.60
CA SER A 59 -0.27 -5.66 -5.53
C SER A 59 -1.61 -6.33 -5.81
N HIS A 60 -2.67 -5.56 -6.03
CA HIS A 60 -3.97 -6.12 -6.42
C HIS A 60 -4.03 -6.44 -7.91
N ASN A 61 -3.19 -5.80 -8.70
CA ASN A 61 -3.06 -6.11 -10.13
C ASN A 61 -2.19 -7.36 -10.27
N SER A 62 -2.75 -8.42 -10.85
CA SER A 62 -2.08 -9.72 -10.99
C SER A 62 -0.85 -9.69 -11.90
N ARG A 63 -0.65 -8.60 -12.65
CA ARG A 63 0.55 -8.41 -13.48
C ARG A 63 1.81 -8.15 -12.65
N TYR A 64 1.64 -7.80 -11.38
CA TYR A 64 2.75 -7.50 -10.46
C TYR A 64 2.94 -8.65 -9.48
N GLU A 65 4.18 -9.02 -9.26
CA GLU A 65 4.50 -10.10 -8.32
C GLU A 65 4.45 -9.61 -6.88
N THR A 66 4.13 -10.54 -5.98
CA THR A 66 4.22 -10.30 -4.55
C THR A 66 5.69 -10.18 -4.14
N GLU A 67 6.00 -9.19 -3.30
CA GLU A 67 7.34 -8.98 -2.78
C GLU A 67 7.42 -9.41 -1.33
N ILE A 68 8.56 -9.96 -0.94
CA ILE A 68 8.89 -10.23 0.45
C ILE A 68 9.94 -9.22 0.88
N VAL A 69 9.62 -8.42 1.90
CA VAL A 69 10.55 -7.43 2.44
C VAL A 69 11.04 -7.90 3.81
N SER A 70 12.34 -8.17 3.90
CA SER A 70 12.97 -8.58 5.15
C SER A 70 13.35 -7.34 5.96
N PHE A 71 13.05 -7.35 7.28
CA PHE A 71 13.45 -6.28 8.17
C PHE A 71 14.97 -6.16 8.34
N GLU A 72 15.70 -7.20 8.02
CA GLU A 72 17.17 -7.16 8.04
C GLU A 72 17.74 -6.32 6.90
N ARG A 73 17.00 -6.18 5.80
CA ARG A 73 17.49 -5.49 4.59
C ARG A 73 16.86 -4.13 4.38
N SER A 74 15.61 -3.96 4.82
CA SER A 74 14.86 -2.75 4.51
C SER A 74 13.98 -2.37 5.68
N LYS A 75 13.74 -1.07 5.80
CA LYS A 75 12.82 -0.52 6.78
C LYS A 75 11.56 -0.05 6.08
N ILE A 76 10.41 -0.45 6.63
CA ILE A 76 9.11 0.05 6.20
C ILE A 76 8.53 0.91 7.31
N THR A 77 8.08 2.12 6.96
CA THR A 77 7.39 3.01 7.89
C THR A 77 5.95 3.16 7.41
N ILE A 78 5.00 2.72 8.22
CA ILE A 78 3.58 2.80 7.89
C ILE A 78 3.11 4.24 8.09
N LEU A 79 2.52 4.82 7.05
CA LEU A 79 1.89 6.14 7.12
C LEU A 79 0.45 6.04 7.62
N GLY A 80 -0.26 5.01 7.23
CA GLY A 80 -1.62 4.78 7.64
C GLY A 80 -2.34 3.77 6.77
N LYS A 81 -3.58 3.49 7.14
CA LYS A 81 -4.43 2.52 6.44
C LYS A 81 -5.35 3.23 5.44
N ALA A 82 -5.50 2.66 4.25
CA ALA A 82 -6.45 3.18 3.27
C ALA A 82 -7.88 3.03 3.82
N CYS A 83 -8.62 4.13 3.84
CA CYS A 83 -9.97 4.17 4.42
C CYS A 83 -11.04 4.70 3.46
N GLY A 84 -10.67 5.14 2.28
CA GLY A 84 -11.62 5.60 1.28
C GLY A 84 -10.92 6.02 0.01
N LYS A 85 -11.71 6.26 -1.03
CA LYS A 85 -11.17 6.66 -2.33
C LYS A 85 -12.14 7.57 -3.07
N LEU A 86 -11.58 8.39 -3.95
CA LEU A 86 -12.33 9.18 -4.93
C LEU A 86 -11.80 8.84 -6.31
N GLN A 87 -12.64 8.23 -7.15
CA GLN A 87 -12.28 7.84 -8.51
C GLN A 87 -13.12 8.61 -9.50
N MET A 88 -12.46 9.10 -10.55
CA MET A 88 -13.11 9.83 -11.64
C MET A 88 -13.22 8.91 -12.84
N TYR A 89 -14.41 8.85 -13.42
CA TYR A 89 -14.64 8.11 -14.66
C TYR A 89 -14.72 9.12 -15.80
N LYS A 90 -14.09 8.77 -16.88
CA LYS A 90 -14.13 9.58 -18.11
C LYS A 90 -15.22 9.08 -19.04
#